data_b86e2adeb68d0bbf33b0e7a622db495f
#
_entry.id   b86e2adeb68d0bbf33b0e7a622db495f
#
_cell.length_a   1.000
_cell.length_b   1.000
_cell.length_c   1.000
_cell.angle_alpha   90.00
_cell.angle_beta   90.00
_cell.angle_gamma   90.00
#
_symmetry.space_group_name_H-M   'P 1'
#
loop_
_entity.id
_entity.type
_entity.pdbx_description
1 polymer ?
#
loop_
_entity_poly.entity_id
_entity_poly.type
_entity_poly.pdbx_seq_one_letter_code
_entity_poly.pdbx_strand_id
1 'polypeptide(L)'
;LVEKRGQIHYRRRVPEALRRVVGKKEIWRSLGTDSPTVAKRRALRVAAEVEYEFEVARSRVGLIVDQIMLDGFSERAPIAEPVVEAEPLPGITFGDLYDAYMNDPTRDWSPTTRMAYQTTKRIVMAILGKDTPIRSITRTQCREMIEVLRWQPRNASKLFPKLGPVEIAERAKAEQRTDLINAANINTYLNKLGGVLNWAVKEEMLDRNPAQGLRVPDPTARRDKRLPFSTDQLQALFAAPLYTGCRDDEHGYAVRGPARPRNARFWIPLVSMFGGLRLNEACQLDVADIRCIEDVDCFAITERSDESATDKRLKTASSERVVPIHATLLDLGFMDFVRQRKRAKETKLFGEVGMGATGYRSTTFSAWFRRFVVKAGADSPKTCFHSFRHGFRDALREARIDRDIALALGGWTTASGSASVSDAYGSGYRIGTLKEAIDRVHYSGLDLSHLNEG
;
A
#
# COMPACT_ATOMS: atom_id res chain seq x y z
N LEU A 1 -10.08 -33.24 -21.76
CA LEU A 1 -11.28 -33.33 -20.94
C LEU A 1 -12.15 -34.47 -21.41
N VAL A 2 -12.69 -35.26 -20.51
CA VAL A 2 -13.54 -36.40 -20.80
C VAL A 2 -14.75 -36.36 -19.86
N GLU A 3 -15.94 -36.53 -20.43
CA GLU A 3 -17.15 -36.64 -19.63
C GLU A 3 -17.36 -38.08 -19.16
N LYS A 4 -17.67 -38.27 -17.89
CA LYS A 4 -17.96 -39.58 -17.32
C LYS A 4 -19.03 -39.43 -16.23
N ARG A 5 -20.17 -40.12 -16.37
CA ARG A 5 -21.31 -40.09 -15.42
C ARG A 5 -21.81 -38.68 -15.10
N GLY A 6 -21.96 -37.83 -16.12
CA GLY A 6 -22.46 -36.48 -15.96
C GLY A 6 -21.49 -35.49 -15.34
N GLN A 7 -20.21 -35.84 -15.18
CA GLN A 7 -19.16 -34.91 -14.70
C GLN A 7 -17.95 -34.90 -15.65
N ILE A 8 -17.34 -33.70 -15.79
CA ILE A 8 -16.18 -33.56 -16.65
C ILE A 8 -14.90 -33.83 -15.82
N HIS A 9 -14.03 -34.65 -16.40
CA HIS A 9 -12.76 -35.06 -15.82
C HIS A 9 -11.60 -34.62 -16.69
N TYR A 10 -10.47 -34.28 -16.04
CA TYR A 10 -9.16 -34.14 -16.67
C TYR A 10 -8.53 -35.51 -16.77
N ARG A 11 -8.03 -35.90 -17.98
CA ARG A 11 -7.33 -37.17 -18.26
C ARG A 11 -5.98 -36.86 -18.89
N ARG A 12 -4.93 -37.43 -18.37
CA ARG A 12 -3.57 -37.35 -18.91
C ARG A 12 -2.89 -38.73 -18.91
N ARG A 13 -2.30 -39.12 -20.02
CA ARG A 13 -1.47 -40.32 -20.10
C ARG A 13 -0.15 -40.10 -19.34
N VAL A 14 0.27 -41.07 -18.55
CA VAL A 14 1.58 -41.09 -17.90
C VAL A 14 2.64 -41.54 -18.91
N PRO A 15 3.72 -40.74 -19.12
CA PRO A 15 4.84 -41.14 -19.95
C PRO A 15 5.39 -42.50 -19.56
N GLU A 16 5.82 -43.31 -20.54
CA GLU A 16 6.20 -44.70 -20.31
C GLU A 16 7.33 -44.84 -19.28
N ALA A 17 8.33 -43.98 -19.37
CA ALA A 17 9.45 -43.94 -18.43
C ALA A 17 9.04 -43.66 -16.97
N LEU A 18 7.89 -43.02 -16.74
CA LEU A 18 7.42 -42.66 -15.40
C LEU A 18 6.41 -43.64 -14.81
N ARG A 19 5.90 -44.59 -15.60
CA ARG A 19 4.82 -45.48 -15.15
C ARG A 19 5.20 -46.34 -13.95
N ARG A 20 6.48 -46.74 -13.82
CA ARG A 20 6.97 -47.51 -12.67
C ARG A 20 6.94 -46.69 -11.38
N VAL A 21 7.26 -45.42 -11.45
CA VAL A 21 7.31 -44.54 -10.28
C VAL A 21 5.92 -44.00 -9.93
N VAL A 22 5.10 -43.66 -10.92
CA VAL A 22 3.74 -43.15 -10.74
C VAL A 22 2.73 -44.27 -10.40
N GLY A 23 3.02 -45.49 -10.77
CA GLY A 23 2.17 -46.68 -10.50
C GLY A 23 0.87 -46.73 -11.32
N LYS A 24 0.71 -45.87 -12.33
CA LYS A 24 -0.52 -45.73 -13.14
C LYS A 24 -0.18 -45.49 -14.61
N LYS A 25 -1.07 -45.95 -15.50
CA LYS A 25 -0.96 -45.66 -16.94
C LYS A 25 -1.57 -44.31 -17.32
N GLU A 26 -2.55 -43.86 -16.54
CA GLU A 26 -3.27 -42.61 -16.76
C GLU A 26 -3.63 -41.95 -15.42
N ILE A 27 -3.62 -40.64 -15.39
CA ILE A 27 -4.12 -39.87 -14.27
C ILE A 27 -5.50 -39.32 -14.64
N TRP A 28 -6.45 -39.51 -13.74
CA TRP A 28 -7.79 -38.96 -13.83
C TRP A 28 -8.06 -38.07 -12.63
N ARG A 29 -8.58 -36.84 -12.86
CA ARG A 29 -8.99 -35.92 -11.84
C ARG A 29 -10.38 -35.38 -12.16
N SER A 30 -11.33 -35.51 -11.24
CA SER A 30 -12.64 -34.88 -11.40
C SER A 30 -12.49 -33.38 -11.34
N LEU A 31 -13.17 -32.64 -12.23
CA LEU A 31 -13.21 -31.19 -12.23
C LEU A 31 -14.40 -30.64 -11.42
N GLY A 32 -15.25 -31.54 -10.87
CA GLY A 32 -16.37 -31.18 -9.98
C GLY A 32 -17.38 -30.25 -10.66
N THR A 33 -17.62 -30.46 -11.96
CA THR A 33 -18.57 -29.65 -12.75
C THR A 33 -18.99 -30.42 -14.00
N ASP A 34 -20.18 -30.15 -14.46
CA ASP A 34 -20.77 -30.54 -15.75
C ASP A 34 -20.64 -29.46 -16.82
N SER A 35 -20.34 -28.21 -16.40
CA SER A 35 -20.20 -27.06 -17.30
C SER A 35 -18.85 -27.09 -18.03
N PRO A 36 -18.84 -27.14 -19.40
CA PRO A 36 -17.62 -27.12 -20.20
C PRO A 36 -16.75 -25.88 -19.99
N THR A 37 -17.37 -24.72 -19.78
CA THR A 37 -16.66 -23.46 -19.56
C THR A 37 -15.93 -23.44 -18.22
N VAL A 38 -16.58 -23.90 -17.16
CA VAL A 38 -15.98 -24.03 -15.83
C VAL A 38 -14.90 -25.12 -15.83
N ALA A 39 -15.16 -26.23 -16.52
CA ALA A 39 -14.20 -27.33 -16.66
C ALA A 39 -12.91 -26.88 -17.35
N LYS A 40 -12.97 -26.11 -18.44
CA LYS A 40 -11.78 -25.56 -19.12
C LYS A 40 -10.90 -24.72 -18.18
N ARG A 41 -11.51 -23.85 -17.38
CA ARG A 41 -10.78 -23.00 -16.42
C ARG A 41 -10.13 -23.84 -15.30
N ARG A 42 -10.85 -24.83 -14.75
CA ARG A 42 -10.32 -25.72 -13.70
C ARG A 42 -9.26 -26.68 -14.22
N ALA A 43 -9.35 -27.09 -15.48
CA ALA A 43 -8.41 -27.99 -16.12
C ALA A 43 -6.99 -27.42 -16.20
N LEU A 44 -6.82 -26.11 -16.36
CA LEU A 44 -5.51 -25.45 -16.38
C LEU A 44 -4.74 -25.67 -15.06
N ARG A 45 -5.42 -25.53 -13.92
CA ARG A 45 -4.82 -25.77 -12.61
C ARG A 45 -4.46 -27.24 -12.41
N VAL A 46 -5.39 -28.13 -12.74
CA VAL A 46 -5.17 -29.58 -12.61
C VAL A 46 -4.06 -30.06 -13.55
N ALA A 47 -3.93 -29.48 -14.74
CA ALA A 47 -2.85 -29.79 -15.67
C ALA A 47 -1.48 -29.42 -15.08
N ALA A 48 -1.35 -28.25 -14.43
CA ALA A 48 -0.12 -27.83 -13.76
C ALA A 48 0.23 -28.76 -12.56
N GLU A 49 -0.76 -29.16 -11.77
CA GLU A 49 -0.58 -30.11 -10.66
C GLU A 49 -0.07 -31.49 -11.16
N VAL A 50 -0.62 -31.98 -12.26
CA VAL A 50 -0.21 -33.27 -12.86
C VAL A 50 1.18 -33.16 -13.49
N GLU A 51 1.53 -32.06 -14.13
CA GLU A 51 2.88 -31.87 -14.68
C GLU A 51 3.93 -31.81 -13.57
N TYR A 52 3.62 -31.16 -12.46
CA TYR A 52 4.47 -31.16 -11.26
C TYR A 52 4.65 -32.58 -10.68
N GLU A 53 3.57 -33.41 -10.63
CA GLU A 53 3.69 -34.84 -10.25
C GLU A 53 4.66 -35.58 -11.18
N PHE A 54 4.66 -35.30 -12.48
CA PHE A 54 5.59 -35.89 -13.44
C PHE A 54 7.03 -35.40 -13.25
N GLU A 55 7.25 -34.13 -12.90
CA GLU A 55 8.58 -33.60 -12.60
C GLU A 55 9.20 -34.25 -11.38
N VAL A 56 8.43 -34.42 -10.31
CA VAL A 56 8.85 -35.14 -9.11
C VAL A 56 9.15 -36.63 -9.44
N ALA A 57 8.35 -37.25 -10.31
CA ALA A 57 8.60 -38.62 -10.75
C ALA A 57 9.87 -38.74 -11.61
N ARG A 58 10.18 -37.75 -12.48
CA ARG A 58 11.43 -37.70 -13.27
C ARG A 58 12.66 -37.62 -12.37
N SER A 59 12.62 -36.74 -11.34
CA SER A 59 13.69 -36.61 -10.36
C SER A 59 13.97 -37.94 -9.62
N ARG A 60 12.89 -38.67 -9.27
CA ARG A 60 13.03 -39.99 -8.64
C ARG A 60 13.59 -41.05 -9.59
N VAL A 61 13.26 -41.01 -10.87
CA VAL A 61 13.85 -41.90 -11.89
C VAL A 61 15.34 -41.62 -12.02
N GLY A 62 15.76 -40.37 -12.07
CA GLY A 62 17.17 -39.96 -12.06
C GLY A 62 17.94 -40.54 -10.88
N LEU A 63 17.42 -40.37 -9.66
CA LEU A 63 18.05 -40.93 -8.44
C LEU A 63 18.16 -42.46 -8.47
N ILE A 64 17.17 -43.17 -9.03
CA ILE A 64 17.21 -44.65 -9.17
C ILE A 64 18.25 -45.07 -10.21
N VAL A 65 18.40 -44.34 -11.31
CA VAL A 65 19.44 -44.60 -12.32
C VAL A 65 20.84 -44.37 -11.75
N ASP A 66 21.03 -43.28 -11.00
CA ASP A 66 22.29 -42.97 -10.33
C ASP A 66 22.65 -44.09 -9.29
N GLN A 67 21.68 -44.57 -8.52
CA GLN A 67 21.86 -45.66 -7.56
C GLN A 67 22.23 -46.99 -8.26
N ILE A 68 21.59 -47.32 -9.37
CA ILE A 68 21.89 -48.54 -10.16
C ILE A 68 23.28 -48.42 -10.80
N MET A 69 23.70 -47.24 -11.24
CA MET A 69 25.04 -47.00 -11.77
C MET A 69 26.11 -47.09 -10.68
N LEU A 70 25.83 -46.65 -9.44
CA LEU A 70 26.73 -46.80 -8.30
C LEU A 70 26.88 -48.26 -7.84
N ASP A 71 25.79 -49.04 -7.85
CA ASP A 71 25.80 -50.45 -7.46
C ASP A 71 26.49 -51.36 -8.50
N GLY A 72 26.62 -50.92 -9.77
CA GLY A 72 27.27 -51.69 -10.86
C GLY A 72 28.79 -51.56 -10.90
N PHE A 73 29.44 -50.76 -10.09
CA PHE A 73 30.89 -50.53 -10.05
C PHE A 73 31.57 -50.95 -8.74
N SER A 74 30.96 -51.81 -7.94
CA SER A 74 31.54 -52.25 -6.67
C SER A 74 32.42 -53.49 -6.85
N GLU A 75 33.60 -53.38 -7.54
CA GLU A 75 34.74 -54.22 -7.33
C GLU A 75 36.03 -53.45 -7.68
N ARG A 76 36.58 -52.76 -6.69
CA ARG A 76 37.95 -52.47 -6.33
C ARG A 76 38.02 -51.24 -5.41
N ALA A 77 38.31 -51.50 -4.16
CA ALA A 77 38.61 -50.43 -3.23
C ALA A 77 39.93 -49.73 -3.63
N PRO A 78 39.94 -48.44 -3.90
CA PRO A 78 41.09 -47.57 -3.74
C PRO A 78 41.04 -46.90 -2.38
N ILE A 79 42.20 -46.85 -1.74
CA ILE A 79 42.53 -46.14 -0.54
C ILE A 79 41.83 -44.78 -0.53
N ALA A 80 40.99 -44.54 0.50
CA ALA A 80 40.32 -43.27 0.73
C ALA A 80 41.38 -42.17 1.00
N GLU A 81 41.62 -41.32 0.03
CA GLU A 81 42.11 -39.99 0.33
C GLU A 81 41.02 -39.26 1.12
N PRO A 82 41.36 -38.47 2.18
CA PRO A 82 40.36 -37.72 2.92
C PRO A 82 39.67 -36.77 1.95
N VAL A 83 38.36 -36.97 1.75
CA VAL A 83 37.51 -35.98 1.09
C VAL A 83 37.63 -34.70 1.96
N VAL A 84 38.45 -33.78 1.50
CA VAL A 84 38.38 -32.42 1.97
C VAL A 84 37.00 -31.94 1.56
N GLU A 85 36.06 -31.90 2.50
CA GLU A 85 34.81 -31.17 2.29
C GLU A 85 35.21 -29.78 1.81
N ALA A 86 35.00 -29.51 0.53
CA ALA A 86 35.19 -28.17 0.00
C ALA A 86 34.34 -27.25 0.88
N GLU A 87 35.00 -26.34 1.61
CA GLU A 87 34.31 -25.31 2.37
C GLU A 87 33.28 -24.70 1.41
N PRO A 88 31.98 -24.67 1.79
CA PRO A 88 30.97 -24.08 0.93
C PRO A 88 31.41 -22.66 0.65
N LEU A 89 31.54 -22.31 -0.64
CA LEU A 89 31.79 -20.94 -1.07
C LEU A 89 30.96 -19.99 -0.22
N PRO A 90 31.55 -18.91 0.35
CA PRO A 90 30.83 -18.01 1.24
C PRO A 90 29.57 -17.51 0.51
N GLY A 91 28.42 -18.07 0.90
CA GLY A 91 27.15 -17.75 0.32
C GLY A 91 26.82 -16.29 0.62
N ILE A 92 26.07 -15.63 -0.28
CA ILE A 92 25.57 -14.25 -0.09
C ILE A 92 24.97 -14.13 1.30
N THR A 93 25.41 -13.12 2.06
CA THR A 93 24.86 -12.84 3.39
C THR A 93 23.50 -12.17 3.30
N PHE A 94 22.72 -12.22 4.37
CA PHE A 94 21.43 -11.53 4.42
C PHE A 94 21.60 -10.00 4.32
N GLY A 95 22.73 -9.47 4.82
CA GLY A 95 23.09 -8.07 4.66
C GLY A 95 23.27 -7.69 3.20
N ASP A 96 24.09 -8.46 2.47
CA ASP A 96 24.38 -8.23 1.05
C ASP A 96 23.12 -8.36 0.19
N LEU A 97 22.29 -9.40 0.43
CA LEU A 97 21.02 -9.57 -0.25
C LEU A 97 20.12 -8.33 -0.07
N TYR A 98 20.00 -7.84 1.16
CA TYR A 98 19.12 -6.71 1.44
C TYR A 98 19.62 -5.42 0.78
N ASP A 99 20.94 -5.23 0.74
CA ASP A 99 21.57 -4.09 0.07
C ASP A 99 21.41 -4.17 -1.45
N ALA A 100 21.62 -5.34 -2.04
CA ALA A 100 21.36 -5.57 -3.46
C ALA A 100 19.90 -5.27 -3.81
N TYR A 101 18.94 -5.77 -3.02
CA TYR A 101 17.52 -5.48 -3.20
C TYR A 101 17.19 -3.99 -3.10
N MET A 102 17.81 -3.26 -2.19
CA MET A 102 17.58 -1.81 -2.02
C MET A 102 18.21 -0.96 -3.11
N ASN A 103 19.23 -1.48 -3.78
CA ASN A 103 19.98 -0.80 -4.84
C ASN A 103 19.61 -1.33 -6.25
N ASP A 104 18.65 -2.24 -6.35
CA ASP A 104 18.16 -2.76 -7.63
C ASP A 104 17.69 -1.62 -8.53
N PRO A 105 18.34 -1.38 -9.69
CA PRO A 105 18.04 -0.26 -10.59
C PRO A 105 16.67 -0.34 -11.24
N THR A 106 16.04 -1.53 -11.22
CA THR A 106 14.66 -1.70 -11.74
C THR A 106 13.60 -1.14 -10.79
N ARG A 107 14.00 -0.63 -9.60
CA ARG A 107 13.11 -0.13 -8.56
C ARG A 107 13.16 1.39 -8.44
N ASP A 108 12.09 2.03 -8.83
CA ASP A 108 11.88 3.45 -8.53
C ASP A 108 11.12 3.60 -7.20
N TRP A 109 11.87 3.74 -6.11
CA TRP A 109 11.28 3.86 -4.78
C TRP A 109 11.14 5.30 -4.34
N SER A 110 9.93 5.65 -3.89
CA SER A 110 9.75 6.91 -3.19
C SER A 110 10.65 6.98 -1.94
N PRO A 111 11.09 8.18 -1.51
CA PRO A 111 11.89 8.34 -0.28
C PRO A 111 11.26 7.70 0.94
N THR A 112 9.93 7.78 1.07
CA THR A 112 9.17 7.15 2.16
C THR A 112 9.25 5.64 2.12
N THR A 113 9.16 5.03 0.93
CA THR A 113 9.30 3.57 0.75
C THR A 113 10.70 3.13 1.11
N ARG A 114 11.73 3.82 0.62
CA ARG A 114 13.14 3.54 0.94
C ARG A 114 13.39 3.62 2.45
N MET A 115 12.93 4.67 3.12
CA MET A 115 13.04 4.84 4.57
C MET A 115 12.34 3.71 5.34
N ALA A 116 11.15 3.28 4.88
CA ALA A 116 10.40 2.19 5.49
C ALA A 116 11.12 0.83 5.34
N TYR A 117 11.81 0.58 4.22
CA TYR A 117 12.66 -0.60 4.05
C TYR A 117 13.95 -0.51 4.87
N GLN A 118 14.58 0.66 5.01
CA GLN A 118 15.73 0.86 5.90
C GLN A 118 15.37 0.58 7.35
N THR A 119 14.19 1.05 7.82
CA THR A 119 13.71 0.75 9.16
C THR A 119 13.50 -0.75 9.35
N THR A 120 12.92 -1.43 8.35
CA THR A 120 12.74 -2.88 8.38
C THR A 120 14.09 -3.59 8.37
N LYS A 121 15.03 -3.18 7.50
CA LYS A 121 16.39 -3.72 7.45
C LYS A 121 17.02 -3.77 8.83
N ARG A 122 17.04 -2.63 9.56
CA ARG A 122 17.61 -2.56 10.90
C ARG A 122 17.02 -3.58 11.86
N ILE A 123 15.70 -3.78 11.82
CA ILE A 123 15.02 -4.72 12.71
C ILE A 123 15.32 -6.15 12.32
N VAL A 124 15.19 -6.50 11.05
CA VAL A 124 15.39 -7.89 10.60
C VAL A 124 16.87 -8.31 10.69
N MET A 125 17.82 -7.38 10.47
CA MET A 125 19.24 -7.64 10.65
C MET A 125 19.61 -7.92 12.11
N ALA A 126 18.98 -7.21 13.05
CA ALA A 126 19.22 -7.44 14.48
C ALA A 126 18.64 -8.78 14.98
N ILE A 127 17.64 -9.33 14.29
CA ILE A 127 16.98 -10.58 14.69
C ILE A 127 17.57 -11.79 13.95
N LEU A 128 17.75 -11.68 12.63
CA LEU A 128 18.20 -12.79 11.78
C LEU A 128 19.73 -12.80 11.57
N GLY A 129 20.43 -11.72 11.94
CA GLY A 129 21.86 -11.54 11.72
C GLY A 129 22.17 -11.04 10.30
N LYS A 130 23.00 -10.00 10.21
CA LYS A 130 23.39 -9.44 8.89
C LYS A 130 24.31 -10.38 8.12
N ASP A 131 25.19 -11.10 8.84
CA ASP A 131 26.22 -11.98 8.27
C ASP A 131 25.71 -13.42 8.07
N THR A 132 24.43 -13.68 8.35
CA THR A 132 23.79 -14.98 8.18
C THR A 132 23.72 -15.32 6.69
N PRO A 133 24.25 -16.48 6.25
CA PRO A 133 24.08 -16.95 4.88
C PRO A 133 22.60 -17.09 4.54
N ILE A 134 22.16 -16.53 3.41
CA ILE A 134 20.71 -16.49 3.09
C ILE A 134 20.07 -17.87 2.98
N ARG A 135 20.82 -18.88 2.55
CA ARG A 135 20.35 -20.27 2.43
C ARG A 135 20.16 -20.97 3.78
N SER A 136 20.76 -20.45 4.86
CA SER A 136 20.59 -20.98 6.21
C SER A 136 19.38 -20.37 6.96
N ILE A 137 18.75 -19.32 6.41
CA ILE A 137 17.59 -18.70 7.01
C ILE A 137 16.40 -19.66 6.93
N THR A 138 15.93 -20.10 8.09
CA THR A 138 14.85 -21.06 8.22
C THR A 138 13.49 -20.39 8.46
N ARG A 139 12.43 -21.14 8.19
CA ARG A 139 11.07 -20.68 8.54
C ARG A 139 10.89 -20.48 10.05
N THR A 140 11.58 -21.28 10.88
CA THR A 140 11.54 -21.15 12.34
C THR A 140 12.09 -19.80 12.77
N GLN A 141 13.25 -19.40 12.28
CA GLN A 141 13.82 -18.07 12.57
C GLN A 141 12.90 -16.93 12.12
N CYS A 142 12.24 -17.08 10.96
CA CYS A 142 11.24 -16.10 10.52
C CYS A 142 10.01 -16.04 11.44
N ARG A 143 9.65 -17.13 12.13
CA ARG A 143 8.58 -17.14 13.16
C ARG A 143 9.05 -16.52 14.48
N GLU A 144 10.28 -16.77 14.89
CA GLU A 144 10.88 -16.15 16.08
C GLU A 144 10.89 -14.63 15.94
N MET A 145 11.12 -14.12 14.73
CA MET A 145 10.98 -12.69 14.44
C MET A 145 9.57 -12.16 14.78
N ILE A 146 8.51 -12.96 14.57
CA ILE A 146 7.15 -12.53 14.94
C ILE A 146 7.03 -12.35 16.45
N GLU A 147 7.62 -13.27 17.23
CA GLU A 147 7.59 -13.18 18.70
C GLU A 147 8.34 -11.94 19.19
N VAL A 148 9.50 -11.62 18.63
CA VAL A 148 10.21 -10.38 18.95
C VAL A 148 9.38 -9.15 18.57
N LEU A 149 8.73 -9.15 17.38
CA LEU A 149 7.90 -8.02 16.94
C LEU A 149 6.64 -7.84 17.80
N ARG A 150 6.05 -8.89 18.32
CA ARG A 150 4.87 -8.81 19.21
C ARG A 150 5.14 -8.03 20.49
N TRP A 151 6.39 -8.03 20.95
CA TRP A 151 6.81 -7.33 22.17
C TRP A 151 7.52 -5.99 21.86
N GLN A 152 7.45 -5.48 20.63
CA GLN A 152 7.99 -4.15 20.31
C GLN A 152 7.03 -3.05 20.78
N PRO A 153 7.45 -2.14 21.65
CA PRO A 153 6.68 -0.95 22.00
C PRO A 153 6.51 -0.01 20.81
N ARG A 154 5.44 0.77 20.81
CA ARG A 154 5.32 1.89 19.88
C ARG A 154 6.47 2.87 20.12
N ASN A 155 7.08 3.38 19.04
CA ASN A 155 8.23 4.28 19.14
C ASN A 155 9.45 3.67 19.88
N ALA A 156 9.65 2.36 19.83
CA ALA A 156 10.70 1.63 20.52
C ALA A 156 12.09 2.30 20.42
N SER A 157 12.49 2.73 19.22
CA SER A 157 13.78 3.42 18.99
C SER A 157 13.91 4.79 19.67
N LYS A 158 12.80 5.44 20.03
CA LYS A 158 12.83 6.69 20.81
C LYS A 158 12.83 6.41 22.31
N LEU A 159 12.10 5.38 22.73
CA LEU A 159 12.03 4.97 24.12
C LEU A 159 13.33 4.29 24.59
N PHE A 160 13.95 3.52 23.72
CA PHE A 160 15.13 2.71 24.01
C PHE A 160 16.21 2.92 22.93
N PRO A 161 16.83 4.11 22.83
CA PRO A 161 17.74 4.44 21.72
C PRO A 161 19.02 3.61 21.70
N LYS A 162 19.39 2.98 22.82
CA LYS A 162 20.63 2.19 22.98
C LYS A 162 20.41 0.68 22.92
N LEU A 163 19.16 0.19 22.89
CA LEU A 163 18.85 -1.24 22.92
C LEU A 163 18.52 -1.74 21.52
N GLY A 164 18.88 -3.00 21.26
CA GLY A 164 18.48 -3.74 20.07
C GLY A 164 17.03 -4.23 20.14
N PRO A 165 16.42 -4.60 19.00
CA PRO A 165 15.01 -5.06 18.97
C PRO A 165 14.75 -6.28 19.88
N VAL A 166 15.69 -7.19 20.01
CA VAL A 166 15.55 -8.39 20.87
C VAL A 166 15.55 -7.99 22.33
N GLU A 167 16.53 -7.20 22.78
CA GLU A 167 16.63 -6.71 24.16
C GLU A 167 15.41 -5.86 24.55
N ILE A 168 14.89 -5.03 23.59
CA ILE A 168 13.67 -4.25 23.80
C ILE A 168 12.48 -5.18 24.00
N ALA A 169 12.36 -6.25 23.21
CA ALA A 169 11.26 -7.21 23.35
C ALA A 169 11.30 -7.97 24.68
N GLU A 170 12.46 -8.42 25.12
CA GLU A 170 12.66 -9.08 26.40
C GLU A 170 12.29 -8.15 27.56
N ARG A 171 12.76 -6.90 27.51
CA ARG A 171 12.43 -5.89 28.50
C ARG A 171 10.93 -5.56 28.52
N ALA A 172 10.33 -5.36 27.35
CA ALA A 172 8.90 -5.09 27.24
C ALA A 172 8.04 -6.25 27.79
N LYS A 173 8.49 -7.48 27.59
CA LYS A 173 7.86 -8.69 28.13
C LYS A 173 7.99 -8.74 29.66
N ALA A 174 9.18 -8.47 30.19
CA ALA A 174 9.43 -8.44 31.63
C ALA A 174 8.62 -7.32 32.33
N GLU A 175 8.51 -6.15 31.71
CA GLU A 175 7.72 -5.01 32.18
C GLU A 175 6.20 -5.15 31.91
N GLN A 176 5.74 -6.23 31.25
CA GLN A 176 4.34 -6.46 30.85
C GLN A 176 3.71 -5.25 30.13
N ARG A 177 4.45 -4.64 29.21
CA ARG A 177 4.02 -3.44 28.49
C ARG A 177 2.81 -3.71 27.60
N THR A 178 1.92 -2.73 27.55
CA THR A 178 0.67 -2.78 26.75
C THR A 178 0.71 -1.86 25.52
N ASP A 179 1.67 -0.93 25.46
CA ASP A 179 1.83 0.05 24.37
C ASP A 179 2.56 -0.52 23.15
N LEU A 180 2.27 -1.78 22.81
CA LEU A 180 2.94 -2.54 21.75
C LEU A 180 2.44 -2.17 20.35
N ILE A 181 3.25 -2.49 19.32
CA ILE A 181 2.82 -2.37 17.93
C ILE A 181 1.70 -3.37 17.62
N ASN A 182 0.79 -2.99 16.75
CA ASN A 182 -0.36 -3.83 16.39
C ASN A 182 -0.02 -4.85 15.28
N ALA A 183 -0.93 -5.81 15.06
CA ALA A 183 -0.80 -6.85 14.03
C ALA A 183 -0.55 -6.28 12.63
N ALA A 184 -1.16 -5.14 12.26
CA ALA A 184 -0.95 -4.50 10.96
C ALA A 184 0.50 -4.02 10.78
N ASN A 185 1.12 -3.50 11.85
CA ASN A 185 2.52 -3.08 11.83
C ASN A 185 3.46 -4.29 11.71
N ILE A 186 3.22 -5.36 12.48
CA ILE A 186 3.97 -6.62 12.37
C ILE A 186 3.88 -7.15 10.94
N ASN A 187 2.68 -7.23 10.37
CA ASN A 187 2.48 -7.67 8.99
C ASN A 187 3.18 -6.77 7.96
N THR A 188 3.37 -5.50 8.26
CA THR A 188 4.14 -4.60 7.39
C THR A 188 5.62 -4.98 7.34
N TYR A 189 6.22 -5.36 8.47
CA TYR A 189 7.59 -5.88 8.52
C TYR A 189 7.71 -7.22 7.79
N LEU A 190 6.77 -8.15 8.05
CA LEU A 190 6.75 -9.46 7.38
C LEU A 190 6.59 -9.34 5.86
N ASN A 191 5.72 -8.46 5.39
CA ASN A 191 5.51 -8.22 3.96
C ASN A 191 6.78 -7.68 3.29
N LYS A 192 7.53 -6.80 3.95
CA LYS A 192 8.78 -6.26 3.42
C LYS A 192 9.88 -7.31 3.39
N LEU A 193 10.03 -8.09 4.48
CA LEU A 193 10.94 -9.23 4.49
C LEU A 193 10.58 -10.22 3.38
N GLY A 194 9.29 -10.57 3.27
CA GLY A 194 8.78 -11.44 2.21
C GLY A 194 9.09 -10.90 0.81
N GLY A 195 9.02 -9.57 0.61
CA GLY A 195 9.38 -8.92 -0.65
C GLY A 195 10.87 -9.08 -1.01
N VAL A 196 11.77 -8.93 -0.04
CA VAL A 196 13.22 -9.15 -0.22
C VAL A 196 13.50 -10.62 -0.57
N LEU A 197 12.93 -11.55 0.20
CA LEU A 197 13.16 -12.99 -0.02
C LEU A 197 12.50 -13.51 -1.30
N ASN A 198 11.35 -12.98 -1.71
CA ASN A 198 10.75 -13.30 -3.01
C ASN A 198 11.60 -12.79 -4.18
N TRP A 199 12.25 -11.63 -4.02
CA TRP A 199 13.19 -11.14 -5.00
C TRP A 199 14.41 -12.06 -5.09
N ALA A 200 14.96 -12.51 -3.96
CA ALA A 200 16.06 -13.48 -3.94
C ALA A 200 15.69 -14.80 -4.65
N VAL A 201 14.44 -15.27 -4.54
CA VAL A 201 13.95 -16.43 -5.30
C VAL A 201 13.89 -16.12 -6.80
N LYS A 202 13.46 -14.93 -7.17
CA LYS A 202 13.36 -14.48 -8.57
C LYS A 202 14.74 -14.36 -9.24
N GLU A 203 15.75 -13.94 -8.46
CA GLU A 203 17.15 -13.84 -8.87
C GLU A 203 17.92 -15.16 -8.68
N GLU A 204 17.22 -16.27 -8.46
CA GLU A 204 17.78 -17.63 -8.31
C GLU A 204 18.79 -17.81 -7.18
N MET A 205 18.80 -16.84 -6.23
CA MET A 205 19.67 -16.90 -5.03
C MET A 205 19.13 -17.84 -3.95
N LEU A 206 17.81 -18.06 -3.95
CA LEU A 206 17.07 -18.94 -3.05
C LEU A 206 16.09 -19.81 -3.84
N ASP A 207 15.96 -21.08 -3.46
CA ASP A 207 14.99 -22.00 -4.07
C ASP A 207 13.54 -21.68 -3.63
N ARG A 208 13.37 -21.18 -2.41
CA ARG A 208 12.08 -20.82 -1.82
C ARG A 208 12.20 -19.73 -0.78
N ASN A 209 11.11 -18.96 -0.59
CA ASN A 209 11.03 -17.96 0.44
C ASN A 209 10.64 -18.58 1.80
N PRO A 210 11.53 -18.60 2.83
CA PRO A 210 11.21 -19.15 4.14
C PRO A 210 10.13 -18.35 4.90
N ALA A 211 9.93 -17.08 4.59
CA ALA A 211 8.89 -16.24 5.18
C ALA A 211 7.56 -16.29 4.42
N GLN A 212 7.44 -17.11 3.37
CA GLN A 212 6.23 -17.14 2.54
C GLN A 212 4.97 -17.44 3.37
N GLY A 213 3.95 -16.59 3.22
CA GLY A 213 2.65 -16.73 3.89
C GLY A 213 2.68 -16.49 5.40
N LEU A 214 3.81 -16.07 5.99
CA LEU A 214 3.85 -15.69 7.40
C LEU A 214 3.04 -14.41 7.61
N ARG A 215 2.08 -14.49 8.54
CA ARG A 215 1.20 -13.39 8.88
C ARG A 215 0.63 -13.55 10.28
N VAL A 216 0.48 -12.44 10.98
CA VAL A 216 -0.25 -12.36 12.24
C VAL A 216 -1.72 -12.03 11.92
N PRO A 217 -2.71 -12.76 12.48
CA PRO A 217 -4.10 -12.41 12.34
C PRO A 217 -4.37 -10.98 12.82
N ASP A 218 -5.06 -10.21 12.01
CA ASP A 218 -5.47 -8.84 12.35
C ASP A 218 -6.99 -8.85 12.54
N PRO A 219 -7.48 -8.70 13.78
CA PRO A 219 -8.91 -8.78 14.08
C PRO A 219 -9.68 -7.58 13.52
N THR A 220 -8.99 -6.48 13.17
CA THR A 220 -9.64 -5.27 12.69
C THR A 220 -9.91 -5.38 11.19
N ALA A 221 -11.18 -5.42 10.79
CA ALA A 221 -11.56 -5.39 9.38
C ALA A 221 -11.06 -4.10 8.69
N ARG A 222 -10.75 -4.17 7.39
CA ARG A 222 -10.22 -3.00 6.66
C ARG A 222 -11.14 -1.78 6.75
N ARG A 223 -12.47 -1.99 6.71
CA ARG A 223 -13.48 -0.94 6.80
C ARG A 223 -13.46 -0.21 8.15
N ASP A 224 -13.02 -0.90 9.22
CA ASP A 224 -13.08 -0.39 10.59
C ASP A 224 -11.76 0.28 11.03
N LYS A 225 -10.75 0.28 10.15
CA LYS A 225 -9.43 0.87 10.44
C LYS A 225 -9.40 2.38 10.38
N ARG A 226 -10.21 2.95 9.50
CA ARG A 226 -10.36 4.40 9.32
C ARG A 226 -11.81 4.69 9.02
N LEU A 227 -12.38 5.65 9.73
CA LEU A 227 -13.75 6.10 9.57
C LEU A 227 -13.78 7.49 8.92
N PRO A 228 -14.85 7.87 8.22
CA PRO A 228 -15.13 9.27 7.91
C PRO A 228 -15.27 10.08 9.20
N PHE A 229 -15.13 11.39 9.14
CA PHE A 229 -15.58 12.25 10.22
C PHE A 229 -17.11 12.19 10.34
N SER A 230 -17.63 12.14 11.57
CA SER A 230 -19.07 12.33 11.80
C SER A 230 -19.47 13.79 11.54
N THR A 231 -20.77 14.03 11.38
CA THR A 231 -21.31 15.39 11.25
C THR A 231 -20.88 16.28 12.43
N ASP A 232 -20.98 15.77 13.66
CA ASP A 232 -20.55 16.51 14.86
C ASP A 232 -19.05 16.85 14.83
N GLN A 233 -18.21 15.92 14.38
CA GLN A 233 -16.78 16.17 14.22
C GLN A 233 -16.50 17.21 13.14
N LEU A 234 -17.20 17.16 12.00
CA LEU A 234 -17.10 18.17 10.95
C LEU A 234 -17.56 19.54 11.46
N GLN A 235 -18.69 19.60 12.18
CA GLN A 235 -19.19 20.82 12.77
C GLN A 235 -18.17 21.41 13.78
N ALA A 236 -17.60 20.59 14.65
CA ALA A 236 -16.56 21.03 15.59
C ALA A 236 -15.30 21.54 14.88
N LEU A 237 -14.88 20.90 13.81
CA LEU A 237 -13.73 21.32 13.00
C LEU A 237 -13.98 22.69 12.37
N PHE A 238 -15.13 22.87 11.70
CA PHE A 238 -15.43 24.10 10.97
C PHE A 238 -16.00 25.22 11.85
N ALA A 239 -16.44 24.94 13.07
CA ALA A 239 -16.77 25.94 14.08
C ALA A 239 -15.55 26.39 14.93
N ALA A 240 -14.39 25.77 14.72
CA ALA A 240 -13.17 26.14 15.47
C ALA A 240 -12.69 27.57 15.14
N PRO A 241 -11.93 28.23 16.05
CA PRO A 241 -11.49 29.62 15.86
C PRO A 241 -10.77 29.90 14.54
N LEU A 242 -10.05 28.92 13.98
CA LEU A 242 -9.45 29.06 12.65
C LEU A 242 -10.47 29.49 11.57
N TYR A 243 -11.70 29.01 11.67
CA TYR A 243 -12.77 29.26 10.70
C TYR A 243 -13.72 30.39 11.12
N THR A 244 -13.84 30.65 12.42
CA THR A 244 -14.78 31.64 12.95
C THR A 244 -14.12 32.94 13.40
N GLY A 245 -12.80 32.97 13.47
CA GLY A 245 -11.97 34.09 13.92
C GLY A 245 -10.99 33.64 15.00
N CYS A 246 -9.70 33.67 14.70
CA CYS A 246 -8.62 33.27 15.58
C CYS A 246 -7.68 34.45 15.93
N ARG A 247 -6.81 34.25 16.93
CA ARG A 247 -5.82 35.25 17.31
C ARG A 247 -4.77 35.46 16.21
N ASP A 248 -4.26 34.39 15.68
CA ASP A 248 -3.31 34.34 14.55
C ASP A 248 -3.36 32.94 13.91
N ASP A 249 -2.82 32.77 12.71
CA ASP A 249 -2.80 31.51 11.97
C ASP A 249 -1.58 30.65 12.26
N GLU A 250 -0.64 31.07 13.08
CA GLU A 250 0.56 30.32 13.42
C GLU A 250 0.37 29.47 14.68
N HIS A 251 0.35 30.08 15.84
CA HIS A 251 0.23 29.41 17.14
C HIS A 251 -1.12 29.65 17.80
N GLY A 252 -1.78 30.77 17.45
CA GLY A 252 -3.07 31.21 17.95
C GLY A 252 -4.29 30.71 17.17
N TYR A 253 -4.13 29.82 16.20
CA TYR A 253 -5.22 29.32 15.34
C TYR A 253 -6.38 28.67 16.10
N ALA A 254 -6.17 28.20 17.32
CA ALA A 254 -7.20 27.61 18.18
C ALA A 254 -7.69 28.56 19.29
N VAL A 255 -7.21 29.82 19.32
CA VAL A 255 -7.61 30.83 20.27
C VAL A 255 -8.48 31.84 19.53
N ARG A 256 -9.64 32.18 20.06
CA ARG A 256 -10.54 33.20 19.47
C ARG A 256 -9.84 34.54 19.31
N GLY A 257 -10.12 35.25 18.22
CA GLY A 257 -9.55 36.54 17.89
C GLY A 257 -10.06 37.10 16.57
N PRO A 258 -9.54 38.25 16.13
CA PRO A 258 -10.07 38.97 14.97
C PRO A 258 -9.54 38.44 13.62
N ALA A 259 -8.47 37.65 13.60
CA ALA A 259 -7.88 37.17 12.35
C ALA A 259 -8.75 36.10 11.69
N ARG A 260 -8.98 36.21 10.39
CA ARG A 260 -9.72 35.26 9.57
C ARG A 260 -8.84 34.77 8.40
N PRO A 261 -7.86 33.91 8.67
CA PRO A 261 -6.93 33.46 7.64
C PRO A 261 -7.64 32.62 6.59
N ARG A 262 -7.48 32.97 5.31
CA ARG A 262 -7.95 32.17 4.15
C ARG A 262 -6.76 31.61 3.37
N ASN A 263 -5.95 30.81 4.04
CA ASN A 263 -4.72 30.19 3.53
C ASN A 263 -4.85 28.66 3.44
N ALA A 264 -3.73 27.94 3.33
CA ALA A 264 -3.68 26.49 3.25
C ALA A 264 -4.45 25.78 4.38
N ARG A 265 -4.38 26.30 5.61
CA ARG A 265 -5.05 25.73 6.79
C ARG A 265 -6.57 25.81 6.69
N PHE A 266 -7.07 26.86 6.04
CA PHE A 266 -8.49 27.04 5.76
C PHE A 266 -8.94 26.17 4.58
N TRP A 267 -8.21 26.25 3.44
CA TRP A 267 -8.70 25.66 2.19
C TRP A 267 -8.45 24.17 2.04
N ILE A 268 -7.29 23.63 2.47
CA ILE A 268 -6.94 22.23 2.23
C ILE A 268 -7.97 21.25 2.82
N PRO A 269 -8.50 21.42 4.05
CA PRO A 269 -9.58 20.57 4.56
C PRO A 269 -10.85 20.62 3.71
N LEU A 270 -11.29 21.82 3.29
CA LEU A 270 -12.48 22.02 2.46
C LEU A 270 -12.31 21.42 1.07
N VAL A 271 -11.17 21.67 0.40
CA VAL A 271 -10.83 21.08 -0.90
C VAL A 271 -10.81 19.56 -0.83
N SER A 272 -10.29 18.98 0.25
CA SER A 272 -10.25 17.52 0.40
C SER A 272 -11.64 16.93 0.74
N MET A 273 -12.47 17.69 1.44
CA MET A 273 -13.84 17.30 1.78
C MET A 273 -14.74 17.30 0.54
N PHE A 274 -14.74 18.38 -0.24
CA PHE A 274 -15.64 18.55 -1.38
C PHE A 274 -15.07 18.04 -2.72
N GLY A 275 -13.74 17.88 -2.83
CA GLY A 275 -13.09 17.36 -4.04
C GLY A 275 -12.51 15.96 -3.88
N GLY A 276 -12.52 15.40 -2.67
CA GLY A 276 -11.97 14.06 -2.40
C GLY A 276 -10.46 13.93 -2.60
N LEU A 277 -9.70 15.03 -2.64
CA LEU A 277 -8.26 15.03 -2.84
C LEU A 277 -7.53 14.35 -1.68
N ARG A 278 -6.46 13.61 -2.02
CA ARG A 278 -5.52 13.15 -0.98
C ARG A 278 -4.74 14.34 -0.42
N LEU A 279 -4.34 14.27 0.84
CA LEU A 279 -3.62 15.38 1.48
C LEU A 279 -2.42 15.86 0.64
N ASN A 280 -1.61 14.95 0.10
CA ASN A 280 -0.46 15.37 -0.71
C ASN A 280 -0.89 15.99 -2.05
N GLU A 281 -1.96 15.48 -2.68
CA GLU A 281 -2.52 16.07 -3.89
C GLU A 281 -2.94 17.51 -3.63
N ALA A 282 -3.64 17.78 -2.53
CA ALA A 282 -4.04 19.14 -2.15
C ALA A 282 -2.84 20.03 -1.81
N CYS A 283 -1.91 19.57 -0.96
CA CYS A 283 -0.76 20.35 -0.53
C CYS A 283 0.23 20.71 -1.65
N GLN A 284 0.26 19.96 -2.74
CA GLN A 284 1.23 20.15 -3.82
C GLN A 284 0.66 20.91 -5.04
N LEU A 285 -0.63 21.32 -5.00
CA LEU A 285 -1.26 22.04 -6.11
C LEU A 285 -0.44 23.28 -6.48
N ASP A 286 -0.20 23.43 -7.77
CA ASP A 286 0.27 24.67 -8.37
C ASP A 286 -0.93 25.57 -8.69
N VAL A 287 -0.71 26.86 -8.82
CA VAL A 287 -1.74 27.79 -9.31
C VAL A 287 -2.20 27.39 -10.73
N ALA A 288 -1.28 26.88 -11.55
CA ALA A 288 -1.54 26.39 -12.90
C ALA A 288 -2.37 25.08 -12.94
N ASP A 289 -2.52 24.40 -11.82
CA ASP A 289 -3.39 23.21 -11.73
C ASP A 289 -4.88 23.57 -11.60
N ILE A 290 -5.19 24.84 -11.35
CA ILE A 290 -6.56 25.32 -11.38
C ILE A 290 -6.85 25.79 -12.82
N ARG A 291 -7.64 24.98 -13.52
CA ARG A 291 -7.88 25.12 -14.97
C ARG A 291 -9.36 25.27 -15.24
N CYS A 292 -9.69 26.18 -16.17
CA CYS A 292 -11.02 26.23 -16.75
C CYS A 292 -11.06 25.26 -17.95
N ILE A 293 -11.93 24.25 -17.91
CA ILE A 293 -12.11 23.25 -18.94
C ILE A 293 -13.60 23.17 -19.26
N GLU A 294 -14.00 23.36 -20.51
CA GLU A 294 -15.42 23.40 -20.91
C GLU A 294 -16.23 24.38 -20.03
N ASP A 295 -15.68 25.56 -19.79
CA ASP A 295 -16.26 26.61 -18.92
C ASP A 295 -16.48 26.21 -17.46
N VAL A 296 -15.84 25.16 -16.99
CA VAL A 296 -15.89 24.67 -15.59
C VAL A 296 -14.51 24.78 -14.96
N ASP A 297 -14.44 25.44 -13.82
CA ASP A 297 -13.22 25.49 -13.01
C ASP A 297 -12.93 24.11 -12.38
N CYS A 298 -11.69 23.62 -12.52
CA CYS A 298 -11.28 22.27 -12.16
C CYS A 298 -9.92 22.23 -11.48
N PHE A 299 -9.72 21.25 -10.60
CA PHE A 299 -8.42 20.79 -10.15
C PHE A 299 -7.85 19.80 -11.17
N ALA A 300 -6.70 20.08 -11.76
CA ALA A 300 -5.90 19.13 -12.54
C ALA A 300 -4.94 18.41 -11.59
N ILE A 301 -5.25 17.18 -11.21
CA ILE A 301 -4.40 16.36 -10.35
C ILE A 301 -3.38 15.65 -11.23
N THR A 302 -2.16 16.15 -11.26
CA THR A 302 -1.08 15.71 -12.15
C THR A 302 0.29 15.76 -11.47
N GLU A 303 1.24 14.96 -11.96
CA GLU A 303 2.66 15.07 -11.60
C GLU A 303 3.40 16.09 -12.45
N ARG A 304 2.80 16.54 -13.55
CA ARG A 304 3.39 17.52 -14.46
C ARG A 304 3.38 18.90 -13.80
N SER A 305 4.47 19.62 -13.95
CA SER A 305 4.58 21.03 -13.61
C SER A 305 5.03 21.77 -14.87
N ASP A 306 4.57 23.00 -15.07
CA ASP A 306 5.02 23.84 -16.19
C ASP A 306 6.46 24.34 -15.95
N GLU A 307 6.99 24.18 -14.74
CA GLU A 307 8.39 24.45 -14.39
C GLU A 307 9.21 23.15 -14.34
N SER A 308 10.47 23.26 -14.76
CA SER A 308 11.39 22.14 -14.97
C SER A 308 11.72 21.27 -13.73
N ALA A 309 11.37 21.74 -12.52
CA ALA A 309 11.59 21.01 -11.27
C ALA A 309 10.24 20.58 -10.69
N THR A 310 9.86 19.32 -10.84
CA THR A 310 8.63 18.80 -10.25
C THR A 310 8.88 18.30 -8.84
N ASP A 311 8.30 19.00 -7.86
CA ASP A 311 8.18 18.50 -6.49
C ASP A 311 6.85 17.75 -6.27
N LYS A 312 6.10 17.52 -7.36
CA LYS A 312 4.81 16.81 -7.33
C LYS A 312 5.00 15.31 -7.45
N ARG A 313 4.22 14.57 -6.68
CA ARG A 313 4.21 13.10 -6.72
C ARG A 313 2.81 12.58 -6.50
N LEU A 314 2.37 11.70 -7.37
CA LEU A 314 1.14 10.93 -7.20
C LEU A 314 1.46 9.54 -6.65
N LYS A 315 0.51 8.94 -5.97
CA LYS A 315 0.70 7.60 -5.38
C LYS A 315 0.70 6.51 -6.46
N THR A 316 -0.05 6.71 -7.53
CA THR A 316 -0.23 5.78 -8.66
C THR A 316 -0.55 6.58 -9.91
N ALA A 317 -0.21 6.08 -11.09
CA ALA A 317 -0.57 6.69 -12.37
C ALA A 317 -2.09 6.95 -12.48
N SER A 318 -2.92 6.03 -11.97
CA SER A 318 -4.38 6.19 -11.91
C SER A 318 -4.88 7.33 -11.01
N SER A 319 -3.98 8.00 -10.27
CA SER A 319 -4.33 9.19 -9.49
C SER A 319 -4.44 10.44 -10.35
N GLU A 320 -3.86 10.45 -11.55
CA GLU A 320 -3.96 11.56 -12.50
C GLU A 320 -5.41 11.70 -12.99
N ARG A 321 -5.99 12.85 -12.79
CA ARG A 321 -7.41 13.11 -13.08
C ARG A 321 -7.75 14.59 -13.03
N VAL A 322 -8.89 14.94 -13.59
CA VAL A 322 -9.52 16.25 -13.44
C VAL A 322 -10.70 16.13 -12.47
N VAL A 323 -10.81 17.07 -11.54
CA VAL A 323 -11.90 17.14 -10.56
C VAL A 323 -12.52 18.52 -10.63
N PRO A 324 -13.78 18.67 -11.07
CA PRO A 324 -14.46 19.97 -11.05
C PRO A 324 -14.52 20.54 -9.63
N ILE A 325 -14.39 21.85 -9.52
CA ILE A 325 -14.50 22.55 -8.24
C ILE A 325 -15.98 22.57 -7.83
N HIS A 326 -16.25 22.04 -6.63
CA HIS A 326 -17.61 21.97 -6.07
C HIS A 326 -18.20 23.37 -5.85
N ALA A 327 -19.52 23.52 -6.08
CA ALA A 327 -20.22 24.79 -5.94
C ALA A 327 -19.95 25.46 -4.58
N THR A 328 -20.01 24.74 -3.48
CA THR A 328 -19.71 25.26 -2.15
C THR A 328 -18.32 25.92 -2.06
N LEU A 329 -17.30 25.38 -2.72
CA LEU A 329 -15.96 26.02 -2.72
C LEU A 329 -15.98 27.32 -3.53
N LEU A 330 -16.74 27.38 -4.63
CA LEU A 330 -16.92 28.59 -5.43
C LEU A 330 -17.64 29.68 -4.61
N ASP A 331 -18.72 29.31 -3.94
CA ASP A 331 -19.53 30.20 -3.10
C ASP A 331 -18.71 30.76 -1.93
N LEU A 332 -17.81 29.95 -1.34
CA LEU A 332 -16.87 30.37 -0.31
C LEU A 332 -15.73 31.30 -0.82
N GLY A 333 -15.67 31.59 -2.12
CA GLY A 333 -14.67 32.48 -2.71
C GLY A 333 -13.32 31.82 -3.00
N PHE A 334 -13.29 30.49 -3.24
CA PHE A 334 -12.04 29.80 -3.58
C PHE A 334 -11.36 30.37 -4.82
N MET A 335 -12.13 30.79 -5.84
CA MET A 335 -11.55 31.38 -7.04
C MET A 335 -10.98 32.78 -6.80
N ASP A 336 -11.47 33.53 -5.80
CA ASP A 336 -10.85 34.80 -5.39
C ASP A 336 -9.46 34.52 -4.78
N PHE A 337 -9.35 33.55 -3.93
CA PHE A 337 -8.08 33.08 -3.39
C PHE A 337 -7.11 32.65 -4.52
N VAL A 338 -7.57 31.87 -5.50
CA VAL A 338 -6.76 31.49 -6.67
C VAL A 338 -6.30 32.72 -7.46
N ARG A 339 -7.21 33.68 -7.73
CA ARG A 339 -6.88 34.92 -8.42
C ARG A 339 -5.85 35.77 -7.65
N GLN A 340 -5.96 35.81 -6.33
CA GLN A 340 -4.97 36.47 -5.47
C GLN A 340 -3.58 35.85 -5.61
N ARG A 341 -3.47 34.52 -5.53
CA ARG A 341 -2.20 33.79 -5.73
C ARG A 341 -1.60 34.02 -7.12
N LYS A 342 -2.46 34.02 -8.16
CA LYS A 342 -2.04 34.30 -9.54
C LYS A 342 -1.50 35.73 -9.69
N ARG A 343 -2.16 36.74 -9.10
CA ARG A 343 -1.68 38.15 -9.11
C ARG A 343 -0.36 38.29 -8.37
N ALA A 344 -0.16 37.55 -7.29
CA ALA A 344 1.10 37.51 -6.54
C ALA A 344 2.21 36.73 -7.26
N LYS A 345 1.94 36.14 -8.46
CA LYS A 345 2.86 35.30 -9.23
C LYS A 345 3.40 34.11 -8.45
N GLU A 346 2.59 33.58 -7.54
CA GLU A 346 2.93 32.38 -6.79
C GLU A 346 2.85 31.15 -7.70
N THR A 347 3.86 30.30 -7.66
CA THR A 347 3.84 29.00 -8.36
C THR A 347 2.93 28.01 -7.63
N LYS A 348 3.10 27.92 -6.30
CA LYS A 348 2.31 27.02 -5.45
C LYS A 348 1.03 27.67 -4.99
N LEU A 349 -0.09 26.96 -5.10
CA LEU A 349 -1.37 27.44 -4.58
C LEU A 349 -1.31 27.61 -3.04
N PHE A 350 -0.60 26.71 -2.37
CA PHE A 350 -0.41 26.68 -0.92
C PHE A 350 1.09 26.77 -0.57
N GLY A 351 1.74 27.85 -1.00
CA GLY A 351 3.19 28.05 -0.87
C GLY A 351 3.70 28.05 0.57
N GLU A 352 2.85 28.42 1.53
CA GLU A 352 3.13 28.40 2.96
C GLU A 352 3.28 26.97 3.55
N VAL A 353 2.84 25.94 2.84
CA VAL A 353 3.06 24.55 3.25
C VAL A 353 4.46 24.10 2.86
N GLY A 354 5.38 24.13 3.81
CA GLY A 354 6.79 23.75 3.60
C GLY A 354 6.98 22.28 3.27
N MET A 355 8.08 21.97 2.58
CA MET A 355 8.50 20.62 2.28
C MET A 355 8.94 19.88 3.56
N GLY A 356 8.44 18.69 3.78
CA GLY A 356 8.88 17.81 4.87
C GLY A 356 10.18 17.06 4.54
N ALA A 357 10.84 16.51 5.54
CA ALA A 357 12.09 15.74 5.39
C ALA A 357 11.97 14.53 4.45
N THR A 358 10.77 14.05 4.19
CA THR A 358 10.48 12.93 3.28
C THR A 358 10.25 13.37 1.83
N GLY A 359 10.39 14.67 1.52
CA GLY A 359 10.11 15.22 0.20
C GLY A 359 8.61 15.36 -0.10
N TYR A 360 7.75 15.40 0.94
CA TYR A 360 6.31 15.62 0.79
C TYR A 360 5.85 16.81 1.64
N ARG A 361 5.09 17.73 1.03
CA ARG A 361 4.46 18.86 1.72
C ARG A 361 3.40 18.40 2.72
N SER A 362 2.71 17.31 2.41
CA SER A 362 1.70 16.71 3.30
C SER A 362 2.23 16.31 4.68
N THR A 363 3.53 16.09 4.84
CA THR A 363 4.12 15.66 6.13
C THR A 363 3.96 16.74 7.19
N THR A 364 4.31 17.98 6.87
CA THR A 364 4.22 19.13 7.78
C THR A 364 2.77 19.48 8.07
N PHE A 365 1.93 19.52 7.03
CA PHE A 365 0.50 19.79 7.17
C PHE A 365 -0.22 18.71 8.00
N SER A 366 0.07 17.45 7.79
CA SER A 366 -0.52 16.33 8.56
C SER A 366 -0.20 16.44 10.06
N ALA A 367 1.03 16.83 10.40
CA ALA A 367 1.44 17.03 11.78
C ALA A 367 0.70 18.21 12.44
N TRP A 368 0.51 19.32 11.71
CA TRP A 368 -0.31 20.43 12.16
C TRP A 368 -1.78 20.03 12.30
N PHE A 369 -2.38 19.40 11.28
CA PHE A 369 -3.79 19.01 11.26
C PHE A 369 -4.16 18.09 12.43
N ARG A 370 -3.28 17.15 12.79
CA ARG A 370 -3.47 16.30 13.97
C ARG A 370 -3.64 17.11 15.26
N ARG A 371 -2.82 18.14 15.45
CA ARG A 371 -2.96 19.03 16.60
C ARG A 371 -4.22 19.89 16.53
N PHE A 372 -4.58 20.33 15.34
CA PHE A 372 -5.80 21.11 15.11
C PHE A 372 -7.05 20.32 15.47
N VAL A 373 -7.17 19.06 15.00
CA VAL A 373 -8.33 18.18 15.30
C VAL A 373 -8.53 18.00 16.81
N VAL A 374 -7.43 17.78 17.56
CA VAL A 374 -7.49 17.68 19.03
C VAL A 374 -7.97 18.99 19.66
N LYS A 375 -7.42 20.14 19.23
CA LYS A 375 -7.81 21.47 19.76
C LYS A 375 -9.25 21.86 19.39
N ALA A 376 -9.76 21.37 18.28
CA ALA A 376 -11.15 21.56 17.85
C ALA A 376 -12.13 20.63 18.57
N GLY A 377 -11.65 19.68 19.39
CA GLY A 377 -12.51 18.69 20.06
C GLY A 377 -13.10 17.63 19.13
N ALA A 378 -12.49 17.43 17.97
CA ALA A 378 -12.98 16.51 16.93
C ALA A 378 -12.14 15.23 16.80
N ASP A 379 -11.23 14.95 17.75
CA ASP A 379 -10.32 13.83 17.68
C ASP A 379 -10.99 12.49 17.94
N SER A 380 -10.50 11.47 17.25
CA SER A 380 -10.89 10.08 17.44
C SER A 380 -9.73 9.17 17.00
N PRO A 381 -9.53 8.01 17.65
CA PRO A 381 -8.49 7.07 17.27
C PRO A 381 -8.59 6.57 15.82
N LYS A 382 -9.78 6.62 15.24
CA LYS A 382 -10.07 6.10 13.88
C LYS A 382 -10.15 7.18 12.81
N THR A 383 -10.06 8.46 13.18
CA THR A 383 -10.10 9.58 12.23
C THR A 383 -8.73 10.21 12.03
N CYS A 384 -8.52 10.75 10.85
CA CYS A 384 -7.33 11.49 10.45
C CYS A 384 -7.67 12.34 9.22
N PHE A 385 -6.73 13.10 8.66
CA PHE A 385 -6.99 13.88 7.45
C PHE A 385 -7.64 13.07 6.32
N HIS A 386 -7.22 11.82 6.13
CA HIS A 386 -7.80 10.95 5.09
C HIS A 386 -9.30 10.63 5.29
N SER A 387 -9.83 10.89 6.47
CA SER A 387 -11.26 10.76 6.79
C SER A 387 -12.15 11.68 5.96
N PHE A 388 -11.66 12.85 5.50
CA PHE A 388 -12.38 13.68 4.52
C PHE A 388 -12.64 12.92 3.22
N ARG A 389 -11.63 12.19 2.72
CA ARG A 389 -11.77 11.41 1.50
C ARG A 389 -12.68 10.18 1.68
N HIS A 390 -12.74 9.61 2.89
CA HIS A 390 -13.73 8.58 3.23
C HIS A 390 -15.14 9.19 3.24
N GLY A 391 -15.31 10.36 3.88
CA GLY A 391 -16.57 11.09 3.87
C GLY A 391 -17.04 11.47 2.47
N PHE A 392 -16.12 11.95 1.61
CA PHE A 392 -16.43 12.21 0.21
C PHE A 392 -16.94 10.97 -0.53
N ARG A 393 -16.33 9.80 -0.30
CA ARG A 393 -16.79 8.54 -0.88
C ARG A 393 -18.20 8.18 -0.42
N ASP A 394 -18.51 8.40 0.86
CA ASP A 394 -19.82 8.11 1.42
C ASP A 394 -20.86 9.15 0.93
N ALA A 395 -20.51 10.43 0.84
CA ALA A 395 -21.36 11.47 0.30
C ALA A 395 -21.71 11.23 -1.19
N LEU A 396 -20.78 10.73 -2.00
CA LEU A 396 -21.07 10.31 -3.38
C LEU A 396 -22.09 9.15 -3.43
N ARG A 397 -22.00 8.21 -2.48
CA ARG A 397 -22.98 7.11 -2.40
C ARG A 397 -24.35 7.60 -1.97
N GLU A 398 -24.38 8.47 -0.97
CA GLU A 398 -25.63 9.06 -0.47
C GLU A 398 -26.32 9.88 -1.55
N ALA A 399 -25.55 10.63 -2.34
CA ALA A 399 -26.03 11.35 -3.52
C ALA A 399 -26.39 10.44 -4.70
N ARG A 400 -26.27 9.09 -4.54
CA ARG A 400 -26.54 8.09 -5.57
C ARG A 400 -25.79 8.35 -6.89
N ILE A 401 -24.54 8.80 -6.78
CA ILE A 401 -23.68 9.00 -7.94
C ILE A 401 -23.27 7.63 -8.48
N ASP A 402 -23.31 7.50 -9.81
CA ASP A 402 -22.85 6.30 -10.49
C ASP A 402 -21.44 5.90 -10.02
N ARG A 403 -21.24 4.58 -9.90
CA ARG A 403 -19.98 4.04 -9.36
C ARG A 403 -18.75 4.46 -10.15
N ASP A 404 -18.86 4.48 -11.48
CA ASP A 404 -17.69 4.74 -12.32
C ASP A 404 -17.37 6.24 -12.36
N ILE A 405 -18.39 7.11 -12.32
CA ILE A 405 -18.24 8.56 -12.08
C ILE A 405 -17.55 8.80 -10.72
N ALA A 406 -18.01 8.11 -9.68
CA ALA A 406 -17.40 8.23 -8.36
C ALA A 406 -15.94 7.74 -8.34
N LEU A 407 -15.61 6.68 -9.09
CA LEU A 407 -14.23 6.19 -9.26
C LEU A 407 -13.37 7.24 -9.99
N ALA A 408 -13.88 7.84 -11.05
CA ALA A 408 -13.20 8.89 -11.80
C ALA A 408 -12.91 10.12 -10.91
N LEU A 409 -13.91 10.68 -10.24
CA LEU A 409 -13.75 11.82 -9.32
C LEU A 409 -12.72 11.53 -8.21
N GLY A 410 -12.79 10.34 -7.62
CA GLY A 410 -11.91 9.97 -6.52
C GLY A 410 -10.52 9.48 -6.96
N GLY A 411 -10.28 9.13 -8.22
CA GLY A 411 -9.07 8.42 -8.63
C GLY A 411 -8.91 7.12 -7.84
N TRP A 412 -9.97 6.32 -7.80
CA TRP A 412 -9.98 4.97 -7.22
C TRP A 412 -9.98 3.92 -8.34
N THR A 413 -9.25 2.84 -8.14
CA THR A 413 -9.27 1.66 -9.00
C THR A 413 -10.17 0.57 -8.39
N THR A 414 -10.69 -0.31 -9.23
CA THR A 414 -11.39 -1.51 -8.79
C THR A 414 -10.45 -2.47 -8.06
N ALA A 415 -11.00 -3.32 -7.18
CA ALA A 415 -10.19 -4.23 -6.35
C ALA A 415 -9.39 -5.27 -7.14
N SER A 416 -9.72 -5.50 -8.40
CA SER A 416 -9.01 -6.41 -9.31
C SER A 416 -7.68 -5.84 -9.85
N GLY A 417 -7.38 -4.54 -9.57
CA GLY A 417 -6.14 -3.91 -10.06
C GLY A 417 -6.03 -3.75 -11.58
N SER A 418 -6.91 -4.40 -12.33
CA SER A 418 -7.09 -4.20 -13.76
C SER A 418 -8.17 -3.13 -13.95
N ALA A 419 -7.84 -2.03 -14.63
CA ALA A 419 -8.85 -1.32 -15.39
C ALA A 419 -9.63 -2.40 -16.15
N SER A 420 -10.97 -2.43 -16.04
CA SER A 420 -11.73 -3.35 -16.86
C SER A 420 -11.35 -3.05 -18.31
N VAL A 421 -11.42 -4.06 -19.19
CA VAL A 421 -11.14 -3.81 -20.62
C VAL A 421 -12.02 -2.68 -21.12
N SER A 422 -13.22 -2.48 -20.54
CA SER A 422 -14.11 -1.35 -20.84
C SER A 422 -13.56 0.01 -20.39
N ASP A 423 -12.75 0.08 -19.32
CA ASP A 423 -12.15 1.35 -18.85
C ASP A 423 -11.01 1.84 -19.78
N ALA A 424 -10.50 0.94 -20.65
CA ALA A 424 -9.51 1.28 -21.68
C ALA A 424 -10.16 1.84 -22.96
N TYR A 425 -11.49 1.73 -23.10
CA TYR A 425 -12.23 2.26 -24.23
C TYR A 425 -12.97 3.54 -23.83
N GLY A 426 -12.78 4.61 -24.61
CA GLY A 426 -13.44 5.92 -24.44
C GLY A 426 -12.51 7.01 -23.92
N SER A 427 -12.93 8.25 -24.12
CA SER A 427 -12.21 9.48 -23.70
C SER A 427 -12.50 9.93 -22.27
N GLY A 428 -13.12 9.08 -21.45
CA GLY A 428 -13.57 9.42 -20.10
C GLY A 428 -14.91 10.19 -20.07
N TYR A 429 -15.24 10.75 -18.91
CA TYR A 429 -16.44 11.53 -18.73
C TYR A 429 -16.23 12.99 -19.15
N ARG A 430 -17.26 13.62 -19.78
CA ARG A 430 -17.27 15.06 -20.00
C ARG A 430 -17.21 15.80 -18.67
N ILE A 431 -16.58 16.96 -18.66
CA ILE A 431 -16.41 17.76 -17.44
C ILE A 431 -17.76 18.19 -16.87
N GLY A 432 -18.74 18.54 -17.72
CA GLY A 432 -20.10 18.83 -17.27
C GLY A 432 -20.76 17.71 -16.47
N THR A 433 -20.63 16.45 -16.93
CA THR A 433 -21.15 15.27 -16.18
C THR A 433 -20.47 15.09 -14.81
N LEU A 434 -19.17 15.30 -14.74
CA LEU A 434 -18.43 15.27 -13.47
C LEU A 434 -18.84 16.44 -12.56
N LYS A 435 -19.10 17.62 -13.12
CA LYS A 435 -19.55 18.82 -12.39
C LYS A 435 -20.93 18.61 -11.78
N GLU A 436 -21.91 18.14 -12.57
CA GLU A 436 -23.24 17.79 -12.07
C GLU A 436 -23.19 16.75 -10.95
N ALA A 437 -22.33 15.75 -11.09
CA ALA A 437 -22.17 14.70 -10.10
C ALA A 437 -21.54 15.24 -8.79
N ILE A 438 -20.47 16.04 -8.87
CA ILE A 438 -19.79 16.54 -7.69
C ILE A 438 -20.64 17.56 -6.92
N ASP A 439 -21.42 18.39 -7.60
CA ASP A 439 -22.29 19.38 -6.97
C ASP A 439 -23.48 18.78 -6.20
N ARG A 440 -23.79 17.52 -6.42
CA ARG A 440 -24.74 16.75 -5.61
C ARG A 440 -24.16 16.26 -4.29
N VAL A 441 -22.87 16.37 -4.09
CA VAL A 441 -22.21 15.99 -2.82
C VAL A 441 -22.60 16.99 -1.74
N HIS A 442 -23.23 16.53 -0.68
CA HIS A 442 -23.56 17.32 0.48
C HIS A 442 -23.34 16.51 1.76
N TYR A 443 -23.25 17.19 2.87
CA TYR A 443 -23.04 16.59 4.19
C TYR A 443 -24.24 16.96 5.07
N SER A 444 -25.18 16.06 5.19
CA SER A 444 -26.44 16.29 5.92
C SER A 444 -26.19 16.71 7.36
N GLY A 445 -26.84 17.80 7.78
CA GLY A 445 -26.73 18.37 9.13
C GLY A 445 -25.46 19.19 9.39
N LEU A 446 -24.58 19.37 8.39
CA LEU A 446 -23.40 20.25 8.51
C LEU A 446 -23.77 21.67 8.06
N ASP A 447 -23.59 22.65 8.95
CA ASP A 447 -23.75 24.07 8.64
C ASP A 447 -22.37 24.73 8.44
N LEU A 448 -22.17 25.30 7.26
CA LEU A 448 -20.97 26.05 6.87
C LEU A 448 -21.29 27.51 6.50
N SER A 449 -22.51 28.00 6.76
CA SER A 449 -22.97 29.34 6.37
C SER A 449 -22.09 30.47 6.91
N HIS A 450 -21.58 30.29 8.13
CA HIS A 450 -20.66 31.22 8.79
C HIS A 450 -19.32 31.42 8.07
N LEU A 451 -18.94 30.50 7.16
CA LEU A 451 -17.71 30.60 6.37
C LEU A 451 -17.83 31.65 5.24
N ASN A 452 -19.05 32.07 4.89
CA ASN A 452 -19.30 33.14 3.89
C ASN A 452 -19.12 34.56 4.44
N GLU A 453 -19.07 34.72 5.77
CA GLU A 453 -19.04 36.01 6.44
C GLU A 453 -17.62 36.60 6.61
N GLY A 454 -16.66 36.20 5.77
CA GLY A 454 -15.25 36.60 5.95
C GLY A 454 -14.62 37.26 4.74
#